data_17762b27ccd62e4c3588381d843ba5cd
#
_entry.id   17762b27ccd62e4c3588381d843ba5cd
#
_cell.length_a   1.000
_cell.length_b   1.000
_cell.length_c   1.000
_cell.angle_alpha   90.00
_cell.angle_beta   90.00
_cell.angle_gamma   90.00
#
_symmetry.space_group_name_H-M   'P 1'
#
loop_
_entity.id
_entity.type
_entity.pdbx_description
1 polymer ?
#
loop_
_entity_poly.entity_id
_entity_poly.type
_entity_poly.pdbx_seq_one_letter_code
_entity_poly.pdbx_strand_id
1 'polypeptide(L)'
;FGGRIRDFILLLESIATRNVDVRLARYLLENRSEQNAVEASHKVLAFELGTAREVVSRHLKDFEANGWVNLSRKSIELVNPDEMSELVAGLRA
;
A
#
# COMPACT_ATOMS: atom_id res chain seq x y z
N PHE A 1 -14.67 -31.88 1.20
CA PHE A 1 -14.71 -30.52 1.76
C PHE A 1 -13.38 -30.00 2.23
N GLY A 2 -12.38 -30.84 2.32
CA GLY A 2 -11.04 -30.36 2.64
C GLY A 2 -10.56 -29.31 1.66
N GLY A 3 -10.96 -29.43 0.39
CA GLY A 3 -10.62 -28.47 -0.63
C GLY A 3 -11.21 -27.09 -0.37
N ARG A 4 -12.42 -27.03 0.18
CA ARG A 4 -13.08 -25.76 0.48
C ARG A 4 -12.39 -24.99 1.58
N ILE A 5 -11.95 -25.68 2.61
CA ILE A 5 -11.21 -25.04 3.71
C ILE A 5 -9.90 -24.49 3.19
N ARG A 6 -9.22 -25.27 2.37
CA ARG A 6 -7.97 -24.88 1.77
C ARG A 6 -8.16 -23.68 0.85
N ASP A 7 -9.20 -23.70 0.03
CA ASP A 7 -9.52 -22.59 -0.87
C ASP A 7 -9.85 -21.34 -0.09
N PHE A 8 -10.54 -21.47 1.05
CA PHE A 8 -10.85 -20.33 1.89
C PHE A 8 -9.59 -19.69 2.46
N ILE A 9 -8.63 -20.51 2.92
CA ILE A 9 -7.36 -19.99 3.44
C ILE A 9 -6.57 -19.28 2.33
N LEU A 10 -6.52 -19.90 1.14
CA LEU A 10 -5.85 -19.28 0.00
C LEU A 10 -6.50 -17.97 -0.40
N LEU A 11 -7.83 -17.92 -0.33
CA LEU A 11 -8.57 -16.70 -0.62
C LEU A 11 -8.24 -15.60 0.38
N LEU A 12 -8.17 -15.92 1.67
CA LEU A 12 -7.79 -14.95 2.69
C LEU A 12 -6.38 -14.43 2.47
N GLU A 13 -5.44 -15.29 2.15
CA GLU A 13 -4.07 -14.89 1.85
C GLU A 13 -4.02 -14.00 0.62
N SER A 14 -4.77 -14.35 -0.41
CA SER A 14 -4.85 -13.57 -1.64
C SER A 14 -5.45 -12.20 -1.39
N ILE A 15 -6.52 -12.12 -0.58
CA ILE A 15 -7.16 -10.86 -0.22
C ILE A 15 -6.18 -10.00 0.57
N ALA A 16 -5.49 -10.57 1.55
CA ALA A 16 -4.53 -9.84 2.36
C ALA A 16 -3.39 -9.29 1.49
N THR A 17 -2.92 -10.08 0.52
CA THR A 17 -1.86 -9.66 -0.38
C THR A 17 -2.34 -8.59 -1.36
N ARG A 18 -3.54 -8.78 -1.92
CA ARG A 18 -4.09 -7.83 -2.89
C ARG A 18 -4.37 -6.47 -2.29
N ASN A 19 -4.82 -6.47 -1.03
CA ASN A 19 -5.25 -5.24 -0.38
C ASN A 19 -4.10 -4.47 0.25
N VAL A 20 -2.88 -4.95 0.14
CA VAL A 20 -1.72 -4.22 0.66
C VAL A 20 -1.56 -2.89 -0.08
N ASP A 21 -1.78 -2.85 -1.39
CA ASP A 21 -1.68 -1.61 -2.15
C ASP A 21 -2.72 -0.58 -1.67
N VAL A 22 -3.96 -1.03 -1.48
CA VAL A 22 -5.04 -0.16 -0.98
C VAL A 22 -4.75 0.30 0.44
N ARG A 23 -4.33 -0.62 1.30
CA ARG A 23 -4.02 -0.32 2.69
C ARG A 23 -2.83 0.63 2.80
N LEU A 24 -1.82 0.42 1.96
CA LEU A 24 -0.65 1.30 1.91
C LEU A 24 -1.04 2.70 1.45
N ALA A 25 -1.82 2.80 0.39
CA ALA A 25 -2.30 4.10 -0.10
C ALA A 25 -3.11 4.81 0.97
N ARG A 26 -4.00 4.11 1.64
CA ARG A 26 -4.80 4.69 2.72
C ARG A 26 -3.92 5.20 3.86
N TYR A 27 -2.96 4.39 4.28
CA TYR A 27 -2.04 4.77 5.35
C TYR A 27 -1.27 6.05 4.99
N LEU A 28 -0.76 6.12 3.77
CA LEU A 28 -0.03 7.29 3.33
C LEU A 28 -0.91 8.53 3.31
N LEU A 29 -2.15 8.40 2.83
CA LEU A 29 -3.09 9.52 2.79
C LEU A 29 -3.46 9.99 4.19
N GLU A 30 -3.65 9.06 5.13
CA GLU A 30 -4.06 9.39 6.49
C GLU A 30 -2.91 9.96 7.34
N ASN A 31 -1.68 9.67 6.98
CA ASN A 31 -0.52 10.05 7.77
C ASN A 31 0.38 11.08 7.09
N ARG A 32 -0.07 11.65 5.99
CA ARG A 32 0.70 12.66 5.29
C ARG A 32 0.75 13.96 6.08
N SER A 33 1.88 14.64 5.99
CA SER A 33 2.07 15.95 6.61
C SER A 33 1.41 17.04 5.76
N GLU A 34 1.51 18.29 6.20
CA GLU A 34 1.00 19.43 5.44
C GLU A 34 1.71 19.56 4.09
N GLN A 35 2.92 19.02 3.98
CA GLN A 35 3.68 19.00 2.73
C GLN A 35 3.37 17.78 1.87
N ASN A 36 2.33 17.01 2.19
CA ASN A 36 1.96 15.77 1.50
C ASN A 36 3.08 14.75 1.50
N ALA A 37 3.76 14.58 2.62
CA ALA A 37 4.84 13.62 2.75
C ALA A 37 4.65 12.77 4.00
N VAL A 38 5.12 11.52 3.92
CA VAL A 38 5.13 10.59 5.04
C VAL A 38 6.58 10.23 5.33
N GLU A 39 7.03 10.52 6.54
CA GLU A 39 8.38 10.17 6.97
C GLU A 39 8.34 8.81 7.65
N ALA A 40 8.58 7.76 6.89
CA ALA A 40 8.60 6.39 7.39
C ALA A 40 9.47 5.54 6.50
N SER A 41 10.16 4.59 7.11
CA SER A 41 10.91 3.60 6.36
C SER A 41 9.97 2.51 5.87
N HIS A 42 10.40 1.76 4.85
CA HIS A 42 9.62 0.62 4.36
C HIS A 42 9.41 -0.43 5.46
N LYS A 43 10.38 -0.56 6.36
CA LYS A 43 10.28 -1.48 7.48
C LYS A 43 9.16 -1.07 8.44
N VAL A 44 9.05 0.22 8.74
CA VAL A 44 7.99 0.74 9.61
C VAL A 44 6.64 0.55 8.96
N LEU A 45 6.53 0.86 7.67
CA LEU A 45 5.28 0.66 6.94
C LEU A 45 4.86 -0.80 6.92
N ALA A 46 5.81 -1.70 6.71
CA ALA A 46 5.53 -3.14 6.73
C ALA A 46 5.02 -3.59 8.09
N PHE A 47 5.60 -3.08 9.16
CA PHE A 47 5.15 -3.38 10.51
C PHE A 47 3.72 -2.87 10.74
N GLU A 48 3.45 -1.64 10.35
CA GLU A 48 2.12 -1.04 10.51
C GLU A 48 1.05 -1.77 9.71
N LEU A 49 1.40 -2.25 8.53
CA LEU A 49 0.47 -2.93 7.65
C LEU A 49 0.41 -4.43 7.86
N GLY A 50 1.30 -4.97 8.70
CA GLY A 50 1.34 -6.41 8.97
C GLY A 50 1.76 -7.22 7.75
N THR A 51 2.71 -6.73 6.98
CA THR A 51 3.20 -7.38 5.78
C THR A 51 4.72 -7.34 5.72
N ALA A 52 5.31 -7.94 4.69
CA ALA A 52 6.75 -7.96 4.53
C ALA A 52 7.25 -6.66 3.91
N ARG A 53 8.45 -6.25 4.31
CA ARG A 53 9.10 -5.05 3.78
C ARG A 53 9.20 -5.08 2.25
N GLU A 54 9.50 -6.26 1.69
CA GLU A 54 9.64 -6.41 0.24
C GLU A 54 8.34 -6.13 -0.50
N VAL A 55 7.22 -6.50 0.12
CA VAL A 55 5.90 -6.23 -0.46
C VAL A 55 5.63 -4.73 -0.47
N VAL A 56 5.92 -4.05 0.64
CA VAL A 56 5.78 -2.60 0.72
C VAL A 56 6.67 -1.92 -0.32
N SER A 57 7.93 -2.34 -0.42
CA SER A 57 8.87 -1.74 -1.38
C SER A 57 8.39 -1.90 -2.81
N ARG A 58 7.84 -3.04 -3.15
CA ARG A 58 7.33 -3.30 -4.49
C ARG A 58 6.13 -2.40 -4.81
N HIS A 59 5.20 -2.29 -3.89
CA HIS A 59 4.02 -1.44 -4.10
C HIS A 59 4.40 0.04 -4.19
N LEU A 60 5.36 0.47 -3.39
CA LEU A 60 5.82 1.86 -3.46
C LEU A 60 6.51 2.16 -4.79
N LYS A 61 7.27 1.22 -5.33
CA LYS A 61 7.88 1.38 -6.65
C LYS A 61 6.82 1.46 -7.74
N ASP A 62 5.76 0.67 -7.61
CA ASP A 62 4.64 0.72 -8.55
C ASP A 62 3.94 2.09 -8.46
N PHE A 63 3.73 2.61 -7.27
CA PHE A 63 3.14 3.93 -7.09
C PHE A 63 4.02 5.01 -7.69
N GLU A 64 5.33 4.90 -7.52
CA GLU A 64 6.26 5.85 -8.11
C GLU A 64 6.25 5.78 -9.64
N ALA A 65 6.20 4.57 -10.18
CA ALA A 65 6.11 4.37 -11.63
C ALA A 65 4.83 4.97 -12.22
N ASN A 66 3.76 4.97 -11.44
CA ASN A 66 2.49 5.56 -11.86
C ASN A 66 2.46 7.09 -11.67
N GLY A 67 3.51 7.66 -11.10
CA GLY A 67 3.57 9.09 -10.84
C GLY A 67 2.76 9.53 -9.62
N TRP A 68 2.46 8.61 -8.73
CA TRP A 68 1.67 8.91 -7.54
C TRP A 68 2.51 9.39 -6.36
N VAL A 69 3.73 8.89 -6.24
CA VAL A 69 4.63 9.24 -5.15
C VAL A 69 6.04 9.47 -5.69
N ASN A 70 6.84 10.20 -4.91
CA ASN A 70 8.29 10.28 -5.09
C ASN A 70 8.93 9.65 -3.87
N LEU A 71 9.78 8.66 -4.11
CA LEU A 71 10.48 7.96 -3.04
C LEU A 71 11.82 8.62 -2.79
N SER A 72 12.11 8.89 -1.54
CA SER A 72 13.42 9.33 -1.12
C SER A 72 13.78 8.59 0.16
N ARG A 73 14.96 8.84 0.68
CA ARG A 73 15.44 8.14 1.87
C ARG A 73 14.56 8.49 3.06
N LYS A 74 13.82 7.50 3.56
CA LYS A 74 12.93 7.61 4.73
C LYS A 74 11.78 8.61 4.56
N SER A 75 11.49 9.00 3.31
CA SER A 75 10.39 9.91 3.05
C SER A 75 9.66 9.50 1.76
N ILE A 76 8.36 9.63 1.79
CA ILE A 76 7.51 9.33 0.64
C ILE A 76 6.65 10.56 0.40
N GLU A 77 6.90 11.24 -0.71
CA GLU A 77 6.13 12.41 -1.08
C GLU A 77 4.95 11.99 -1.95
N LEU A 78 3.75 12.41 -1.58
CA LEU A 78 2.55 12.12 -2.35
C LEU A 78 2.40 13.18 -3.44
N VAL A 79 2.71 12.79 -4.67
CA VAL A 79 2.65 13.69 -5.82
C VAL A 79 1.24 13.80 -6.36
N ASN A 80 0.51 12.69 -6.36
CA ASN A 80 -0.84 12.63 -6.92
C ASN A 80 -1.80 11.94 -5.96
N PRO A 81 -2.15 12.63 -4.83
CA PRO A 81 -3.02 12.01 -3.82
C PRO A 81 -4.42 11.71 -4.33
N ASP A 82 -4.91 12.43 -5.34
CA ASP A 82 -6.24 12.19 -5.88
C ASP A 82 -6.34 10.79 -6.51
N GLU A 83 -5.31 10.39 -7.26
CA GLU A 83 -5.26 9.06 -7.84
C GLU A 83 -5.21 7.98 -6.77
N MET A 84 -4.47 8.24 -5.69
CA MET A 84 -4.38 7.32 -4.57
C MET A 84 -5.73 7.20 -3.86
N SER A 85 -6.45 8.31 -3.73
CA SER A 85 -7.79 8.33 -3.13
C SER A 85 -8.77 7.51 -3.96
N GLU A 86 -8.67 7.56 -5.28
CA GLU A 86 -9.51 6.76 -6.16
C GLU A 86 -9.25 5.26 -5.98
N LEU A 87 -8.00 4.89 -5.80
CA LEU A 87 -7.64 3.50 -5.53
C LEU A 87 -8.28 3.04 -4.21
N VAL A 88 -8.16 3.83 -3.17
CA VAL A 88 -8.71 3.52 -1.84
C VAL A 88 -10.24 3.43 -1.90
N ALA A 89 -10.86 4.29 -2.66
CA ALA A 89 -12.32 4.30 -2.81
C ALA A 89 -12.84 3.17 -3.72
N GLY A 90 -11.95 2.44 -4.38
CA GLY A 90 -12.33 1.36 -5.28
C GLY A 90 -12.86 1.85 -6.63
N LEU A 91 -12.56 3.08 -7.00
CA LEU A 91 -13.00 3.65 -8.28
C LEU A 91 -12.11 3.24 -9.45
N ARG A 92 -10.92 2.74 -9.15
CA ARG A 92 -10.02 2.22 -10.17
C ARG A 92 -10.07 0.70 -10.18
N ALA A 93 -10.22 0.16 -11.36
CA ALA A 93 -10.27 -1.29 -11.53
C ALA A 93 -8.87 -1.90 -11.51
#